data_5a4017e433ceea97c2aff31a889527a2
#
_entry.id   5a4017e433ceea97c2aff31a889527a2
#
_cell.length_a   1.000
_cell.length_b   1.000
_cell.length_c   1.000
_cell.angle_alpha   90.00
_cell.angle_beta   90.00
_cell.angle_gamma   90.00
#
_symmetry.space_group_name_H-M   'P 1'
#
loop_
_entity.id
_entity.type
_entity.pdbx_description
1 polymer ?
#
loop_
_entity_poly.entity_id
_entity_poly.type
_entity_poly.pdbx_seq_one_letter_code
_entity_poly.pdbx_strand_id
1 'polypeptide(L)'
;MPEKALMKVQNIYAQMQEEIQSGYTSTLDVLRCYLHILIHTAMRMQDANQYESHPNASQRIAELFMELLERQFPIDYPRAALVLRTPTDYANRLSVHVNHLNKVIKETTGKTTSVLIAERIVKEAVQYLQHSNLSISEMAFGLGFESVSYFSKFFRKHTGKSPTEVRGKVTI
;
A
#
# COMPACT_ATOMS: atom_id res chain seq x y z
N MET A 1 -5.25 -8.27 29.22
CA MET A 1 -5.98 -7.13 28.64
C MET A 1 -6.78 -6.46 29.75
N PRO A 2 -6.76 -5.14 29.92
CA PRO A 2 -7.60 -4.49 30.91
C PRO A 2 -9.07 -4.67 30.49
N GLU A 3 -9.88 -5.12 31.44
CA GLU A 3 -11.30 -5.46 31.28
C GLU A 3 -12.12 -4.35 30.57
N LYS A 4 -11.83 -3.09 30.91
CA LYS A 4 -12.43 -1.91 30.27
C LYS A 4 -12.19 -1.81 28.76
N ALA A 5 -11.09 -2.35 28.27
CA ALA A 5 -10.72 -2.30 26.88
C ALA A 5 -11.48 -3.36 26.06
N LEU A 6 -11.66 -4.55 26.64
CA LEU A 6 -12.47 -5.61 26.05
C LEU A 6 -13.93 -5.18 25.90
N MET A 7 -14.49 -4.54 26.94
CA MET A 7 -15.87 -4.02 26.91
C MET A 7 -16.08 -2.98 25.78
N LYS A 8 -15.09 -2.10 25.54
CA LYS A 8 -15.19 -1.13 24.43
C LYS A 8 -15.24 -1.80 23.07
N VAL A 9 -14.40 -2.82 22.85
CA VAL A 9 -14.38 -3.58 21.58
C VAL A 9 -15.71 -4.31 21.39
N GLN A 10 -16.23 -4.96 22.43
CA GLN A 10 -17.53 -5.65 22.40
C GLN A 10 -18.68 -4.69 22.06
N ASN A 11 -18.71 -3.49 22.65
CA ASN A 11 -19.72 -2.48 22.35
C ASN A 11 -19.66 -2.02 20.89
N ILE A 12 -18.47 -1.78 20.35
CA ILE A 12 -18.33 -1.39 18.93
C ILE A 12 -18.86 -2.53 18.03
N TYR A 13 -18.56 -3.77 18.36
CA TYR A 13 -19.04 -4.94 17.61
C TYR A 13 -20.57 -5.06 17.66
N ALA A 14 -21.19 -4.85 18.80
CA ALA A 14 -22.64 -4.85 18.96
C ALA A 14 -23.30 -3.76 18.08
N GLN A 15 -22.74 -2.54 18.11
CA GLN A 15 -23.23 -1.44 17.26
C GLN A 15 -23.08 -1.74 15.76
N MET A 16 -21.99 -2.39 15.34
CA MET A 16 -21.84 -2.84 13.95
C MET A 16 -22.90 -3.87 13.56
N GLN A 17 -23.25 -4.80 14.46
CA GLN A 17 -24.30 -5.80 14.20
C GLN A 17 -25.69 -5.17 14.10
N GLU A 18 -26.02 -4.22 14.97
CA GLU A 18 -27.27 -3.44 14.90
C GLU A 18 -27.35 -2.67 13.59
N GLU A 19 -26.26 -2.04 13.16
CA GLU A 19 -26.23 -1.28 11.91
C GLU A 19 -26.45 -2.16 10.68
N ILE A 20 -25.89 -3.38 10.65
CA ILE A 20 -26.12 -4.35 9.56
C ILE A 20 -27.62 -4.69 9.43
N GLN A 21 -28.34 -4.71 10.55
CA GLN A 21 -29.77 -5.04 10.59
C GLN A 21 -30.69 -3.82 10.37
N SER A 22 -30.15 -2.61 10.38
CA SER A 22 -30.92 -1.36 10.35
C SER A 22 -31.64 -1.10 9.02
N GLY A 23 -31.16 -1.70 7.91
CA GLY A 23 -31.65 -1.42 6.56
C GLY A 23 -31.36 0.01 6.07
N TYR A 24 -30.47 0.75 6.73
CA TYR A 24 -30.09 2.11 6.34
C TYR A 24 -29.32 2.11 5.03
N THR A 25 -29.63 3.04 4.13
CA THR A 25 -29.03 3.11 2.78
C THR A 25 -27.51 3.33 2.79
N SER A 26 -26.97 3.99 3.82
CA SER A 26 -25.53 4.24 3.97
C SER A 26 -24.88 3.37 5.06
N THR A 27 -25.44 2.20 5.35
CA THR A 27 -24.89 1.23 6.33
C THR A 27 -23.40 0.96 6.13
N LEU A 28 -22.92 0.82 4.88
CA LEU A 28 -21.50 0.58 4.60
C LEU A 28 -20.60 1.73 5.05
N ASP A 29 -21.04 2.98 4.94
CA ASP A 29 -20.25 4.12 5.39
C ASP A 29 -20.23 4.21 6.91
N VAL A 30 -21.33 3.89 7.58
CA VAL A 30 -21.39 3.77 9.05
C VAL A 30 -20.48 2.65 9.53
N LEU A 31 -20.47 1.48 8.89
CA LEU A 31 -19.58 0.37 9.24
C LEU A 31 -18.10 0.73 9.06
N ARG A 32 -17.75 1.50 8.03
CA ARG A 32 -16.38 2.03 7.88
C ARG A 32 -15.98 2.94 9.05
N CYS A 33 -16.90 3.79 9.53
CA CYS A 33 -16.66 4.63 10.70
C CYS A 33 -16.40 3.78 11.95
N TYR A 34 -17.22 2.76 12.20
CA TYR A 34 -17.01 1.84 13.32
C TYR A 34 -15.69 1.08 13.21
N LEU A 35 -15.29 0.64 12.00
CA LEU A 35 -14.00 0.00 11.77
C LEU A 35 -12.84 0.94 12.11
N HIS A 36 -12.91 2.20 11.73
CA HIS A 36 -11.90 3.21 12.11
C HIS A 36 -11.83 3.39 13.63
N ILE A 37 -12.98 3.47 14.31
CA ILE A 37 -13.02 3.57 15.78
C ILE A 37 -12.40 2.33 16.41
N LEU A 38 -12.66 1.13 15.88
CA LEU A 38 -12.10 -0.13 16.36
C LEU A 38 -10.57 -0.15 16.24
N ILE A 39 -10.04 0.24 15.06
CA ILE A 39 -8.60 0.35 14.80
C ILE A 39 -7.94 1.30 15.80
N HIS A 40 -8.47 2.52 15.95
CA HIS A 40 -7.93 3.48 16.92
C HIS A 40 -8.08 3.04 18.36
N THR A 41 -9.11 2.28 18.69
CA THR A 41 -9.27 1.68 20.03
C THR A 41 -8.20 0.64 20.26
N ALA A 42 -7.93 -0.25 19.29
CA ALA A 42 -6.86 -1.24 19.37
C ALA A 42 -5.46 -0.58 19.48
N MET A 43 -5.20 0.46 18.70
CA MET A 43 -3.94 1.23 18.77
C MET A 43 -3.71 1.85 20.16
N ARG A 44 -4.76 2.35 20.82
CA ARG A 44 -4.66 2.88 22.21
C ARG A 44 -4.45 1.80 23.25
N MET A 45 -4.74 0.53 22.93
CA MET A 45 -4.53 -0.62 23.80
C MET A 45 -3.14 -1.21 23.71
N GLN A 46 -2.41 -0.92 22.63
CA GLN A 46 -0.99 -1.22 22.58
C GLN A 46 -0.30 -0.37 23.63
N ASP A 47 0.33 -1.04 24.60
CA ASP A 47 1.03 -0.36 25.69
C ASP A 47 1.95 0.71 25.15
N ALA A 48 1.89 1.91 25.78
CA ALA A 48 2.82 3.00 25.51
C ALA A 48 4.30 2.58 25.62
N ASN A 49 4.58 1.50 26.34
CA ASN A 49 5.91 0.90 26.49
C ASN A 49 6.45 0.24 25.19
N GLN A 50 5.62 -0.06 24.19
CA GLN A 50 6.12 -0.43 22.87
C GLN A 50 6.48 0.79 22.00
N TYR A 51 6.04 1.98 22.36
CA TYR A 51 6.40 3.24 21.70
C TYR A 51 7.66 3.91 22.30
N GLU A 52 8.18 3.42 23.44
CA GLU A 52 9.39 3.97 24.07
C GLU A 52 10.73 3.37 23.58
N SER A 53 10.74 2.45 22.62
CA SER A 53 11.88 2.41 21.71
C SER A 53 11.68 3.57 20.75
N HIS A 54 12.30 4.73 21.04
CA HIS A 54 12.43 5.77 20.03
C HIS A 54 12.94 5.09 18.76
N PRO A 55 12.13 5.00 17.67
CA PRO A 55 12.65 4.44 16.45
C PRO A 55 13.87 5.28 16.13
N ASN A 56 15.04 4.63 16.00
CA ASN A 56 16.21 5.39 15.65
C ASN A 56 15.87 6.13 14.35
N ALA A 57 16.50 7.27 14.06
CA ALA A 57 16.15 8.11 12.91
C ALA A 57 16.05 7.29 11.62
N SER A 58 16.82 6.21 11.52
CA SER A 58 16.78 5.25 10.42
C SER A 58 15.45 4.50 10.32
N GLN A 59 14.91 4.01 11.43
CA GLN A 59 13.63 3.29 11.43
C GLN A 59 12.48 4.20 11.00
N ARG A 60 12.45 5.45 11.47
CA ARG A 60 11.46 6.44 11.04
C ARG A 60 11.53 6.74 9.54
N ILE A 61 12.75 6.85 8.97
CA ILE A 61 12.92 7.04 7.53
C ILE A 61 12.36 5.83 6.76
N ALA A 62 12.62 4.61 7.24
CA ALA A 62 12.10 3.39 6.61
C ALA A 62 10.56 3.35 6.66
N GLU A 63 9.94 3.67 7.79
CA GLU A 63 8.49 3.72 7.96
C GLU A 63 7.85 4.77 7.02
N LEU A 64 8.41 5.99 6.98
CA LEU A 64 7.95 7.05 6.09
C LEU A 64 8.10 6.68 4.61
N PHE A 65 9.19 5.99 4.24
CA PHE A 65 9.36 5.49 2.87
C PHE A 65 8.27 4.47 2.51
N MET A 66 8.00 3.49 3.38
CA MET A 66 6.96 2.48 3.16
C MET A 66 5.58 3.13 3.07
N GLU A 67 5.27 4.09 3.93
CA GLU A 67 4.03 4.85 3.87
C GLU A 67 3.89 5.60 2.54
N LEU A 68 4.92 6.33 2.11
CA LEU A 68 4.91 7.05 0.83
C LEU A 68 4.78 6.10 -0.37
N LEU A 69 5.41 4.91 -0.30
CA LEU A 69 5.29 3.90 -1.34
C LEU A 69 3.85 3.41 -1.47
N GLU A 70 3.21 3.03 -0.36
CA GLU A 70 1.85 2.52 -0.37
C GLU A 70 0.79 3.59 -0.69
N ARG A 71 0.98 4.83 -0.27
CA ARG A 71 0.03 5.94 -0.51
C ARG A 71 -0.21 6.27 -1.98
N GLN A 72 0.68 5.85 -2.88
CA GLN A 72 0.50 6.05 -4.32
C GLN A 72 -0.47 5.04 -4.94
N PHE A 73 -0.87 4.01 -4.22
CA PHE A 73 -1.70 2.92 -4.72
C PHE A 73 -3.02 2.79 -3.93
N PRO A 74 -4.10 2.30 -4.58
CA PRO A 74 -4.20 2.00 -6.02
C PRO A 74 -4.12 3.27 -6.89
N ILE A 75 -3.69 3.12 -8.15
CA ILE A 75 -3.61 4.25 -9.08
C ILE A 75 -4.95 4.40 -9.80
N ASP A 76 -5.60 5.54 -9.65
CA ASP A 76 -6.88 5.86 -10.32
C ASP A 76 -6.63 6.38 -11.75
N TYR A 77 -6.15 5.51 -12.64
CA TYR A 77 -5.98 5.86 -14.05
C TYR A 77 -7.35 5.96 -14.76
N PRO A 78 -7.60 6.95 -15.65
CA PRO A 78 -6.64 7.93 -16.17
C PRO A 78 -6.48 9.22 -15.33
N ARG A 79 -7.14 9.34 -14.17
CA ARG A 79 -7.10 10.56 -13.35
C ARG A 79 -5.75 10.80 -12.69
N ALA A 80 -5.02 9.74 -12.40
CA ALA A 80 -3.71 9.80 -11.78
C ALA A 80 -2.73 8.84 -12.46
N ALA A 81 -1.43 9.13 -12.35
CA ALA A 81 -0.35 8.25 -12.73
C ALA A 81 0.68 8.17 -11.61
N LEU A 82 1.45 7.09 -11.57
CA LEU A 82 2.51 6.89 -10.58
C LEU A 82 3.60 7.96 -10.74
N VAL A 83 3.84 8.73 -9.68
CA VAL A 83 4.78 9.86 -9.68
C VAL A 83 6.15 9.45 -9.16
N LEU A 84 6.21 8.81 -7.98
CA LEU A 84 7.48 8.41 -7.36
C LEU A 84 7.84 6.99 -7.79
N ARG A 85 8.92 6.86 -8.56
CA ARG A 85 9.31 5.59 -9.20
C ARG A 85 10.73 5.15 -8.90
N THR A 86 11.58 6.08 -8.49
CA THR A 86 13.01 5.83 -8.26
C THR A 86 13.39 6.11 -6.80
N PRO A 87 14.45 5.48 -6.27
CA PRO A 87 14.95 5.81 -4.95
C PRO A 87 15.23 7.30 -4.76
N THR A 88 15.64 7.99 -5.83
CA THR A 88 15.89 9.44 -5.81
C THR A 88 14.62 10.23 -5.60
N ASP A 89 13.50 9.85 -6.22
CA ASP A 89 12.20 10.52 -6.04
C ASP A 89 11.76 10.47 -4.58
N TYR A 90 11.86 9.29 -3.97
CA TYR A 90 11.52 9.10 -2.56
C TYR A 90 12.48 9.84 -1.63
N ALA A 91 13.79 9.81 -1.92
CA ALA A 91 14.79 10.51 -1.13
C ALA A 91 14.53 12.03 -1.14
N ASN A 92 14.23 12.60 -2.31
CA ASN A 92 13.86 14.01 -2.46
C ASN A 92 12.58 14.33 -1.68
N ARG A 93 11.57 13.47 -1.76
CA ARG A 93 10.29 13.67 -1.05
C ARG A 93 10.44 13.60 0.46
N LEU A 94 11.36 12.77 0.94
CA LEU A 94 11.69 12.62 2.37
C LEU A 94 12.73 13.63 2.86
N SER A 95 13.28 14.47 1.96
CA SER A 95 14.36 15.43 2.27
C SER A 95 15.60 14.76 2.86
N VAL A 96 15.96 13.58 2.36
CA VAL A 96 17.17 12.84 2.74
C VAL A 96 18.04 12.56 1.52
N HIS A 97 19.34 12.31 1.75
CA HIS A 97 20.21 11.88 0.66
C HIS A 97 19.89 10.45 0.21
N VAL A 98 19.89 10.18 -1.10
CA VAL A 98 19.52 8.87 -1.67
C VAL A 98 20.38 7.71 -1.14
N ASN A 99 21.66 7.93 -0.91
CA ASN A 99 22.54 6.91 -0.33
C ASN A 99 22.16 6.58 1.12
N HIS A 100 21.73 7.58 1.88
CA HIS A 100 21.24 7.37 3.25
C HIS A 100 19.93 6.57 3.24
N LEU A 101 18.97 6.93 2.38
CA LEU A 101 17.73 6.16 2.20
C LEU A 101 18.04 4.70 1.82
N ASN A 102 18.88 4.47 0.82
CA ASN A 102 19.24 3.13 0.36
C ASN A 102 19.89 2.29 1.48
N LYS A 103 20.78 2.89 2.27
CA LYS A 103 21.40 2.23 3.43
C LYS A 103 20.36 1.83 4.46
N VAL A 104 19.54 2.80 4.89
CA VAL A 104 18.49 2.60 5.89
C VAL A 104 17.52 1.49 5.46
N ILE A 105 17.00 1.56 4.25
CA ILE A 105 16.06 0.56 3.72
C ILE A 105 16.70 -0.82 3.68
N LYS A 106 17.96 -0.92 3.22
CA LYS A 106 18.67 -2.19 3.16
C LYS A 106 18.90 -2.80 4.54
N GLU A 107 19.27 -1.98 5.53
CA GLU A 107 19.50 -2.42 6.91
C GLU A 107 18.19 -2.85 7.59
N THR A 108 17.09 -2.12 7.34
CA THR A 108 15.80 -2.37 8.00
C THR A 108 15.02 -3.54 7.37
N THR A 109 15.05 -3.66 6.03
CA THR A 109 14.19 -4.61 5.29
C THR A 109 14.93 -5.80 4.67
N GLY A 110 16.26 -5.76 4.64
CA GLY A 110 17.09 -6.72 3.92
C GLY A 110 17.06 -6.54 2.39
N LYS A 111 16.18 -5.71 1.84
CA LYS A 111 16.00 -5.46 0.40
C LYS A 111 16.51 -4.08 0.01
N THR A 112 16.86 -3.89 -1.26
CA THR A 112 17.18 -2.54 -1.76
C THR A 112 15.90 -1.74 -2.01
N THR A 113 16.00 -0.41 -1.92
CA THR A 113 14.89 0.52 -2.21
C THR A 113 14.28 0.26 -3.59
N SER A 114 15.13 0.05 -4.61
CA SER A 114 14.68 -0.25 -5.97
C SER A 114 13.89 -1.56 -6.07
N VAL A 115 14.24 -2.58 -5.29
CA VAL A 115 13.54 -3.86 -5.26
C VAL A 115 12.15 -3.67 -4.67
N LEU A 116 12.02 -2.96 -3.54
CA LEU A 116 10.73 -2.72 -2.90
C LEU A 116 9.77 -1.93 -3.82
N ILE A 117 10.29 -0.88 -4.47
CA ILE A 117 9.52 -0.09 -5.45
C ILE A 117 9.05 -1.00 -6.60
N ALA A 118 9.97 -1.79 -7.17
CA ALA A 118 9.64 -2.68 -8.28
C ALA A 118 8.62 -3.74 -7.90
N GLU A 119 8.75 -4.38 -6.75
CA GLU A 119 7.78 -5.36 -6.23
C GLU A 119 6.39 -4.75 -6.10
N ARG A 120 6.31 -3.51 -5.59
CA ARG A 120 5.02 -2.83 -5.41
C ARG A 120 4.36 -2.47 -6.74
N ILE A 121 5.14 -1.98 -7.71
CA ILE A 121 4.66 -1.69 -9.07
C ILE A 121 4.18 -2.97 -9.76
N VAL A 122 4.93 -4.08 -9.63
CA VAL A 122 4.54 -5.37 -10.19
C VAL A 122 3.24 -5.89 -9.57
N LYS A 123 3.09 -5.76 -8.24
CA LYS A 123 1.87 -6.14 -7.54
C LYS A 123 0.65 -5.39 -8.09
N GLU A 124 0.76 -4.08 -8.30
CA GLU A 124 -0.31 -3.27 -8.89
C GLU A 124 -0.60 -3.68 -10.34
N ALA A 125 0.45 -3.89 -11.15
CA ALA A 125 0.30 -4.35 -12.52
C ALA A 125 -0.45 -5.69 -12.61
N VAL A 126 -0.15 -6.64 -11.71
CA VAL A 126 -0.85 -7.93 -11.65
C VAL A 126 -2.32 -7.73 -11.29
N GLN A 127 -2.64 -6.86 -10.32
CA GLN A 127 -4.02 -6.52 -9.97
C GLN A 127 -4.79 -5.97 -11.17
N TYR A 128 -4.20 -5.05 -11.93
CA TYR A 128 -4.84 -4.52 -13.13
C TYR A 128 -5.02 -5.59 -14.22
N LEU A 129 -4.03 -6.45 -14.43
CA LEU A 129 -4.12 -7.54 -15.41
C LEU A 129 -5.25 -8.52 -15.09
N GLN A 130 -5.52 -8.75 -13.80
CA GLN A 130 -6.50 -9.73 -13.33
C GLN A 130 -7.91 -9.15 -13.14
N HIS A 131 -8.00 -7.88 -12.77
CA HIS A 131 -9.26 -7.31 -12.26
C HIS A 131 -9.71 -6.03 -12.96
N SER A 132 -9.03 -5.60 -14.04
CA SER A 132 -9.43 -4.41 -14.80
C SER A 132 -9.49 -4.68 -16.30
N ASN A 133 -10.25 -3.83 -17.01
CA ASN A 133 -10.34 -3.81 -18.47
C ASN A 133 -9.31 -2.87 -19.12
N LEU A 134 -8.37 -2.31 -18.36
CA LEU A 134 -7.35 -1.42 -18.90
C LEU A 134 -6.49 -2.16 -19.92
N SER A 135 -6.21 -1.53 -21.06
CA SER A 135 -5.25 -2.03 -22.02
C SER A 135 -3.84 -2.07 -21.43
N ILE A 136 -2.94 -2.87 -22.00
CA ILE A 136 -1.52 -2.89 -21.58
C ILE A 136 -0.89 -1.51 -21.70
N SER A 137 -1.32 -0.72 -22.68
CA SER A 137 -0.85 0.65 -22.87
C SER A 137 -1.29 1.58 -21.74
N GLU A 138 -2.57 1.57 -21.40
CA GLU A 138 -3.12 2.36 -20.31
C GLU A 138 -2.46 2.02 -18.97
N MET A 139 -2.26 0.73 -18.70
CA MET A 139 -1.53 0.30 -17.50
C MET A 139 -0.08 0.81 -17.50
N ALA A 140 0.63 0.70 -18.63
CA ALA A 140 2.00 1.18 -18.72
C ALA A 140 2.08 2.68 -18.39
N PHE A 141 1.21 3.50 -18.97
CA PHE A 141 1.18 4.94 -18.70
C PHE A 141 0.71 5.25 -17.28
N GLY A 142 -0.32 4.57 -16.77
CA GLY A 142 -0.77 4.72 -15.39
C GLY A 142 0.31 4.39 -14.37
N LEU A 143 1.10 3.35 -14.61
CA LEU A 143 2.27 2.98 -13.82
C LEU A 143 3.50 3.86 -14.10
N GLY A 144 3.33 4.95 -14.86
CA GLY A 144 4.34 5.96 -15.12
C GLY A 144 5.42 5.54 -16.11
N PHE A 145 5.25 4.50 -16.93
CA PHE A 145 6.20 4.13 -17.96
C PHE A 145 6.01 5.00 -19.21
N GLU A 146 7.12 5.40 -19.83
CA GLU A 146 7.12 6.21 -21.05
C GLU A 146 6.66 5.42 -22.28
N SER A 147 6.76 4.10 -22.26
CA SER A 147 6.29 3.23 -23.33
C SER A 147 5.90 1.84 -22.85
N VAL A 148 5.04 1.19 -23.60
CA VAL A 148 4.62 -0.20 -23.41
C VAL A 148 5.81 -1.16 -23.45
N SER A 149 6.80 -0.88 -24.28
CA SER A 149 7.99 -1.72 -24.41
C SER A 149 8.85 -1.71 -23.13
N TYR A 150 9.02 -0.53 -22.52
CA TYR A 150 9.73 -0.43 -21.24
C TYR A 150 8.97 -1.12 -20.11
N PHE A 151 7.66 -0.94 -20.03
CA PHE A 151 6.80 -1.65 -19.09
C PHE A 151 6.90 -3.17 -19.27
N SER A 152 6.78 -3.67 -20.50
CA SER A 152 6.81 -5.12 -20.77
C SER A 152 8.17 -5.74 -20.40
N LYS A 153 9.27 -5.06 -20.71
CA LYS A 153 10.62 -5.49 -20.29
C LYS A 153 10.76 -5.51 -18.77
N PHE A 154 10.31 -4.46 -18.10
CA PHE A 154 10.31 -4.36 -16.64
C PHE A 154 9.49 -5.49 -16.01
N PHE A 155 8.25 -5.66 -16.45
CA PHE A 155 7.34 -6.68 -15.93
C PHE A 155 7.91 -8.09 -16.11
N ARG A 156 8.41 -8.42 -17.32
CA ARG A 156 9.02 -9.72 -17.60
C ARG A 156 10.28 -9.96 -16.77
N LYS A 157 11.09 -8.95 -16.55
CA LYS A 157 12.29 -9.04 -15.67
C LYS A 157 11.92 -9.47 -14.26
N HIS A 158 10.81 -8.99 -13.71
CA HIS A 158 10.42 -9.23 -12.33
C HIS A 158 9.48 -10.43 -12.14
N THR A 159 8.73 -10.83 -13.17
CA THR A 159 7.73 -11.91 -13.08
C THR A 159 8.09 -13.16 -13.89
N GLY A 160 9.07 -13.06 -14.77
CA GLY A 160 9.42 -14.11 -15.74
C GLY A 160 8.46 -14.23 -16.92
N LYS A 161 7.33 -13.48 -16.93
CA LYS A 161 6.26 -13.55 -17.95
C LYS A 161 5.97 -12.18 -18.54
N SER A 162 5.43 -12.15 -19.74
CA SER A 162 4.91 -10.90 -20.31
C SER A 162 3.55 -10.51 -19.70
N PRO A 163 3.18 -9.22 -19.72
CA PRO A 163 1.84 -8.79 -19.29
C PRO A 163 0.71 -9.51 -20.04
N THR A 164 0.87 -9.76 -21.32
CA THR A 164 -0.12 -10.46 -22.17
C THR A 164 -0.29 -11.92 -21.74
N GLU A 165 0.79 -12.63 -21.42
CA GLU A 165 0.74 -14.02 -20.91
C GLU A 165 0.04 -14.11 -19.56
N VAL A 166 0.16 -13.11 -18.71
CA VAL A 166 -0.53 -13.08 -17.41
C VAL A 166 -2.01 -12.79 -17.59
N ARG A 167 -2.37 -11.85 -18.46
CA ARG A 167 -3.78 -11.54 -18.79
C ARG A 167 -4.49 -12.70 -19.43
N GLY A 168 -3.88 -13.40 -20.39
CA GLY A 168 -4.48 -14.52 -21.11
C GLY A 168 -4.81 -15.74 -20.23
N LYS A 169 -4.38 -15.77 -18.95
CA LYS A 169 -4.71 -16.82 -17.98
C LYS A 169 -6.00 -16.56 -17.18
N VAL A 170 -6.58 -15.37 -17.33
CA VAL A 170 -7.78 -14.93 -16.58
C VAL A 170 -9.06 -15.06 -17.43
N THR A 171 -8.95 -15.58 -18.66
CA THR A 171 -10.13 -15.84 -19.47
C THR A 171 -10.73 -17.19 -19.07
N ILE A 172 -11.64 -17.18 -18.09
CA ILE A 172 -12.94 -17.87 -18.05
C ILE A 172 -13.62 -17.47 -16.75
#